data_aa975164a02cf801ebec07c3d3094565
#
_entry.id   aa975164a02cf801ebec07c3d3094565
#
_cell.length_a   1.000
_cell.length_b   1.000
_cell.length_c   1.000
_cell.angle_alpha   90.00
_cell.angle_beta   90.00
_cell.angle_gamma   90.00
#
_symmetry.space_group_name_H-M   'P 1'
#
loop_
_entity.id
_entity.type
_entity.pdbx_description
1 polymer ?
#
loop_
_entity_poly.entity_id
_entity_poly.type
_entity_poly.pdbx_seq_one_letter_code
_entity_poly.pdbx_strand_id
1 'polypeptide(L)'
;MKINIKTDLITKISSDVITLGIDDKNRIIDSSKLNKKTLSYLNNVLALGDISEKFGSARVVHGDHFYPKVLLIRIGNPKTLASDQLYSVILTIANELKSLKFKTLLLPINQFINASLSSHAVAEYSVRGLIDASYVINSLKTLNQVKRNIFQTIIHYSGSDLNQVKTGIKYGKAVMEGGNLTKDLGNLPPNICTPKYLASVATKLGKEYKFKVSIFDQKKIEKLKMGSFLAVAKGSREEPRFITIEHNKGPKNQKPIVLVGKGITFDAGGISIKPSADMDEMKYDMGGAASVIGVMKTVGALNLPLNIIAI
;
A
#
# COMPACT_ATOMS: atom_id res chain seq x y z
N MET A 1 -3.68 -10.16 4.08
CA MET A 1 -4.76 -10.44 3.09
C MET A 1 -4.35 -11.63 2.22
N LYS A 2 -5.25 -12.60 2.02
CA LYS A 2 -5.01 -13.74 1.10
C LYS A 2 -5.50 -13.35 -0.30
N ILE A 3 -4.64 -13.52 -1.32
CA ILE A 3 -4.96 -13.21 -2.71
C ILE A 3 -4.79 -14.48 -3.53
N ASN A 4 -5.83 -14.88 -4.23
CA ASN A 4 -5.82 -15.99 -5.18
C ASN A 4 -6.09 -15.44 -6.58
N ILE A 5 -5.65 -16.18 -7.60
CA ILE A 5 -5.97 -15.88 -9.01
C ILE A 5 -6.88 -16.98 -9.53
N LYS A 6 -7.90 -16.60 -10.28
CA LYS A 6 -8.78 -17.48 -11.02
C LYS A 6 -8.85 -17.04 -12.49
N THR A 7 -8.85 -18.03 -13.39
CA THR A 7 -8.93 -17.82 -14.85
C THR A 7 -10.16 -18.49 -15.46
N ASP A 8 -10.92 -19.22 -14.65
CA ASP A 8 -12.17 -19.84 -15.07
C ASP A 8 -13.18 -18.80 -15.55
N LEU A 9 -14.23 -19.25 -16.26
CA LEU A 9 -15.35 -18.36 -16.57
C LEU A 9 -15.90 -17.73 -15.28
N ILE A 10 -16.13 -16.44 -15.29
CA ILE A 10 -16.57 -15.69 -14.12
C ILE A 10 -17.84 -16.29 -13.51
N THR A 11 -18.75 -16.81 -14.35
CA THR A 11 -19.98 -17.49 -13.94
C THR A 11 -19.76 -18.82 -13.20
N LYS A 12 -18.53 -19.35 -13.17
CA LYS A 12 -18.16 -20.55 -12.43
C LYS A 12 -17.45 -20.26 -11.10
N ILE A 13 -17.22 -18.96 -10.79
CA ILE A 13 -16.51 -18.54 -9.58
C ILE A 13 -17.52 -17.94 -8.61
N SER A 14 -17.85 -18.67 -7.55
CA SER A 14 -18.68 -18.14 -6.47
C SER A 14 -17.85 -17.25 -5.53
N SER A 15 -18.44 -16.14 -5.07
CA SER A 15 -17.88 -15.24 -4.06
C SER A 15 -19.01 -14.49 -3.35
N ASP A 16 -18.75 -14.03 -2.12
CA ASP A 16 -19.74 -13.25 -1.37
C ASP A 16 -20.01 -11.88 -1.99
N VAL A 17 -18.98 -11.29 -2.60
CA VAL A 17 -19.05 -10.00 -3.28
C VAL A 17 -18.31 -10.07 -4.61
N ILE A 18 -18.91 -9.51 -5.66
CA ILE A 18 -18.25 -9.23 -6.94
C ILE A 18 -18.22 -7.73 -7.19
N THR A 19 -17.15 -7.21 -7.79
CA THR A 19 -17.05 -5.80 -8.21
C THR A 19 -17.23 -5.67 -9.72
N LEU A 20 -18.08 -4.75 -10.14
CA LEU A 20 -18.35 -4.47 -11.55
C LEU A 20 -18.22 -2.96 -11.81
N GLY A 21 -17.42 -2.61 -12.82
CA GLY A 21 -17.25 -1.24 -13.27
C GLY A 21 -18.43 -0.75 -14.11
N ILE A 22 -18.75 0.52 -13.96
CA ILE A 22 -19.73 1.24 -14.79
C ILE A 22 -18.97 2.27 -15.61
N ASP A 23 -19.18 2.28 -16.92
CA ASP A 23 -18.54 3.25 -17.82
C ASP A 23 -19.27 4.61 -17.83
N ASP A 24 -18.71 5.57 -18.59
CA ASP A 24 -19.26 6.91 -18.81
C ASP A 24 -20.60 6.94 -19.56
N LYS A 25 -20.99 5.84 -20.19
CA LYS A 25 -22.27 5.65 -20.87
C LYS A 25 -23.29 4.88 -20.03
N ASN A 26 -23.09 4.79 -18.73
CA ASN A 26 -23.95 4.08 -17.78
C ASN A 26 -24.09 2.58 -18.07
N ARG A 27 -23.06 1.91 -18.62
CA ARG A 27 -23.07 0.49 -18.96
C ARG A 27 -22.16 -0.29 -18.03
N ILE A 28 -22.59 -1.48 -17.65
CA ILE A 28 -21.74 -2.43 -16.89
C ILE A 28 -20.68 -3.00 -17.84
N ILE A 29 -19.42 -2.85 -17.45
CA ILE A 29 -18.26 -3.33 -18.24
C ILE A 29 -18.19 -4.86 -18.12
N ASP A 30 -17.78 -5.52 -19.23
CA ASP A 30 -17.72 -6.99 -19.30
C ASP A 30 -19.07 -7.71 -19.01
N SER A 31 -20.18 -7.02 -19.20
CA SER A 31 -21.55 -7.49 -18.89
C SER A 31 -21.91 -8.81 -19.60
N SER A 32 -21.34 -9.09 -20.76
CA SER A 32 -21.56 -10.35 -21.50
C SER A 32 -21.09 -11.60 -20.74
N LYS A 33 -20.27 -11.41 -19.72
CA LYS A 33 -19.76 -12.49 -18.85
C LYS A 33 -20.69 -12.81 -17.66
N LEU A 34 -21.77 -12.04 -17.48
CA LEU A 34 -22.78 -12.26 -16.42
C LEU A 34 -23.95 -13.08 -16.98
N ASN A 35 -24.71 -13.72 -16.08
CA ASN A 35 -25.95 -14.33 -16.51
C ASN A 35 -27.00 -13.24 -16.84
N LYS A 36 -27.90 -13.56 -17.79
CA LYS A 36 -28.89 -12.60 -18.32
C LYS A 36 -29.81 -12.04 -17.23
N LYS A 37 -30.22 -12.85 -16.26
CA LYS A 37 -31.13 -12.43 -15.18
C LYS A 37 -30.46 -11.40 -14.25
N THR A 38 -29.24 -11.69 -13.83
CA THR A 38 -28.44 -10.77 -13.00
C THR A 38 -28.17 -9.48 -13.76
N LEU A 39 -27.79 -9.55 -15.03
CA LEU A 39 -27.55 -8.36 -15.85
C LEU A 39 -28.81 -7.48 -15.99
N SER A 40 -29.96 -8.08 -16.27
CA SER A 40 -31.25 -7.34 -16.35
C SER A 40 -31.56 -6.62 -15.05
N TYR A 41 -31.40 -7.31 -13.92
CA TYR A 41 -31.60 -6.70 -12.60
C TYR A 41 -30.67 -5.52 -12.35
N LEU A 42 -29.37 -5.68 -12.62
CA LEU A 42 -28.39 -4.62 -12.41
C LEU A 42 -28.62 -3.41 -13.33
N ASN A 43 -29.07 -3.63 -14.58
CA ASN A 43 -29.44 -2.55 -15.48
C ASN A 43 -30.68 -1.77 -14.96
N ASN A 44 -31.63 -2.44 -14.34
CA ASN A 44 -32.75 -1.77 -13.69
C ASN A 44 -32.29 -0.93 -12.48
N VAL A 45 -31.35 -1.46 -11.67
CA VAL A 45 -30.74 -0.69 -10.56
C VAL A 45 -30.04 0.58 -11.08
N LEU A 46 -29.32 0.48 -12.20
CA LEU A 46 -28.68 1.65 -12.81
C LEU A 46 -29.72 2.67 -13.34
N ALA A 47 -30.82 2.19 -13.90
CA ALA A 47 -31.89 3.06 -14.40
C ALA A 47 -32.63 3.83 -13.30
N LEU A 48 -32.64 3.32 -12.06
CA LEU A 48 -33.25 4.03 -10.90
C LEU A 48 -32.43 5.26 -10.47
N GLY A 49 -31.18 5.41 -10.94
CA GLY A 49 -30.35 6.58 -10.62
C GLY A 49 -29.76 6.59 -9.20
N ASP A 50 -29.78 5.46 -8.50
CA ASP A 50 -29.28 5.36 -7.11
C ASP A 50 -27.75 5.50 -7.00
N ILE A 51 -27.04 5.50 -8.12
CA ILE A 51 -25.59 5.62 -8.20
C ILE A 51 -25.26 6.95 -8.89
N SER A 52 -24.65 7.87 -8.15
CA SER A 52 -24.21 9.17 -8.69
C SER A 52 -23.34 8.99 -9.94
N GLU A 53 -23.45 9.90 -10.90
CA GLU A 53 -22.65 9.87 -12.15
C GLU A 53 -21.18 10.25 -11.92
N LYS A 54 -20.83 10.74 -10.75
CA LYS A 54 -19.45 11.11 -10.40
C LYS A 54 -18.51 9.89 -10.51
N PHE A 55 -17.31 10.12 -11.09
CA PHE A 55 -16.21 9.16 -11.07
C PHE A 55 -15.94 8.68 -9.62
N GLY A 56 -15.72 7.39 -9.44
CA GLY A 56 -15.48 6.79 -8.12
C GLY A 56 -16.73 6.57 -7.26
N SER A 57 -17.93 6.99 -7.71
CA SER A 57 -19.17 6.67 -7.00
C SER A 57 -19.42 5.17 -7.01
N ALA A 58 -19.75 4.61 -5.84
CA ALA A 58 -19.97 3.18 -5.69
C ALA A 58 -21.25 2.88 -4.89
N ARG A 59 -21.84 1.71 -5.15
CA ARG A 59 -23.00 1.20 -4.42
C ARG A 59 -22.93 -0.32 -4.33
N VAL A 60 -23.21 -0.83 -3.14
CA VAL A 60 -23.42 -2.27 -2.95
C VAL A 60 -24.91 -2.56 -3.07
N VAL A 61 -25.25 -3.51 -3.93
CA VAL A 61 -26.61 -3.99 -4.14
C VAL A 61 -26.69 -5.49 -3.87
N HIS A 62 -27.90 -5.99 -3.62
CA HIS A 62 -28.13 -7.42 -3.55
C HIS A 62 -27.95 -8.05 -4.94
N GLY A 63 -27.43 -9.24 -4.97
CA GLY A 63 -27.22 -9.99 -6.19
C GLY A 63 -28.03 -11.29 -6.22
N ASP A 64 -27.41 -12.36 -6.65
CA ASP A 64 -27.99 -13.70 -6.71
C ASP A 64 -27.26 -14.69 -5.77
N HIS A 65 -27.57 -15.97 -5.87
CA HIS A 65 -26.92 -17.00 -5.03
C HIS A 65 -25.42 -17.19 -5.33
N PHE A 66 -24.96 -16.84 -6.54
CA PHE A 66 -23.52 -16.86 -6.88
C PHE A 66 -22.77 -15.67 -6.32
N TYR A 67 -23.41 -14.49 -6.33
CA TYR A 67 -22.88 -13.23 -5.84
C TYR A 67 -23.94 -12.55 -4.97
N PRO A 68 -24.05 -12.93 -3.68
CA PRO A 68 -25.04 -12.35 -2.78
C PRO A 68 -24.98 -10.82 -2.70
N LYS A 69 -23.81 -10.25 -2.99
CA LYS A 69 -23.60 -8.80 -3.10
C LYS A 69 -22.84 -8.45 -4.36
N VAL A 70 -23.27 -7.39 -5.03
CA VAL A 70 -22.59 -6.81 -6.17
C VAL A 70 -22.20 -5.38 -5.80
N LEU A 71 -20.92 -5.05 -5.88
CA LEU A 71 -20.46 -3.68 -5.76
C LEU A 71 -20.32 -3.10 -7.17
N LEU A 72 -21.16 -2.13 -7.47
CA LEU A 72 -21.12 -1.34 -8.69
C LEU A 72 -20.27 -0.09 -8.43
N ILE A 73 -19.34 0.23 -9.34
CA ILE A 73 -18.44 1.39 -9.20
C ILE A 73 -18.24 2.11 -10.54
N ARG A 74 -18.38 3.43 -10.53
CA ARG A 74 -18.12 4.25 -11.71
C ARG A 74 -16.63 4.43 -11.93
N ILE A 75 -16.15 3.98 -13.09
CA ILE A 75 -14.74 4.08 -13.47
C ILE A 75 -14.51 5.01 -14.68
N GLY A 76 -15.57 5.63 -15.18
CA GLY A 76 -15.50 6.49 -16.36
C GLY A 76 -15.18 5.69 -17.63
N ASN A 77 -14.44 6.29 -18.54
CA ASN A 77 -14.04 5.60 -19.76
C ASN A 77 -12.91 4.60 -19.48
N PRO A 78 -13.16 3.28 -19.60
CA PRO A 78 -12.14 2.27 -19.29
C PRO A 78 -10.90 2.33 -20.20
N LYS A 79 -11.03 2.92 -21.41
CA LYS A 79 -9.92 3.06 -22.36
C LYS A 79 -8.90 4.13 -21.94
N THR A 80 -9.31 5.11 -21.16
CA THR A 80 -8.49 6.25 -20.72
C THR A 80 -8.23 6.26 -19.22
N LEU A 81 -8.66 5.23 -18.50
CA LEU A 81 -8.43 5.10 -17.06
C LEU A 81 -6.92 5.13 -16.77
N ALA A 82 -6.49 6.06 -15.91
CA ALA A 82 -5.10 6.22 -15.49
C ALA A 82 -4.79 5.48 -14.19
N SER A 83 -3.52 5.34 -13.84
CA SER A 83 -3.08 4.56 -12.68
C SER A 83 -3.52 5.14 -11.34
N ASP A 84 -3.52 6.45 -11.18
CA ASP A 84 -4.00 7.17 -10.00
C ASP A 84 -5.52 7.03 -9.83
N GLN A 85 -6.25 7.11 -10.94
CA GLN A 85 -7.69 6.87 -10.98
C GLN A 85 -8.02 5.43 -10.60
N LEU A 86 -7.31 4.45 -11.16
CA LEU A 86 -7.47 3.04 -10.78
C LEU A 86 -7.22 2.84 -9.28
N TYR A 87 -6.14 3.42 -8.76
CA TYR A 87 -5.83 3.33 -7.34
C TYR A 87 -6.95 3.90 -6.46
N SER A 88 -7.49 5.07 -6.82
CA SER A 88 -8.64 5.69 -6.16
C SER A 88 -9.89 4.80 -6.21
N VAL A 89 -10.19 4.19 -7.36
CA VAL A 89 -11.29 3.23 -7.54
C VAL A 89 -11.13 2.04 -6.58
N ILE A 90 -9.93 1.46 -6.49
CA ILE A 90 -9.70 0.31 -5.61
C ILE A 90 -9.81 0.70 -4.13
N LEU A 91 -9.34 1.89 -3.74
CA LEU A 91 -9.54 2.42 -2.39
C LEU A 91 -11.03 2.57 -2.07
N THR A 92 -11.82 3.10 -3.01
CA THR A 92 -13.28 3.22 -2.85
C THR A 92 -13.93 1.85 -2.68
N ILE A 93 -13.60 0.87 -3.54
CA ILE A 93 -14.10 -0.52 -3.41
C ILE A 93 -13.83 -1.05 -2.00
N ALA A 94 -12.59 -0.92 -1.53
CA ALA A 94 -12.21 -1.43 -0.22
C ALA A 94 -12.94 -0.70 0.93
N ASN A 95 -13.14 0.61 0.82
CA ASN A 95 -13.82 1.42 1.83
C ASN A 95 -15.31 1.10 1.90
N GLU A 96 -16.01 0.97 0.77
CA GLU A 96 -17.42 0.57 0.72
C GLU A 96 -17.66 -0.79 1.38
N LEU A 97 -16.67 -1.68 1.29
CA LEU A 97 -16.75 -3.02 1.85
C LEU A 97 -16.39 -3.11 3.34
N LYS A 98 -15.83 -2.06 3.95
CA LYS A 98 -15.37 -2.09 5.36
C LYS A 98 -16.47 -2.42 6.37
N SER A 99 -17.67 -1.90 6.14
CA SER A 99 -18.83 -2.09 7.03
C SER A 99 -19.54 -3.43 6.82
N LEU A 100 -19.22 -4.14 5.74
CA LEU A 100 -19.92 -5.36 5.35
C LEU A 100 -19.26 -6.61 5.93
N LYS A 101 -20.10 -7.58 6.27
CA LYS A 101 -19.64 -8.94 6.62
C LYS A 101 -19.58 -9.78 5.33
N PHE A 102 -18.39 -10.20 4.94
CA PHE A 102 -18.15 -11.11 3.81
C PHE A 102 -16.79 -11.82 4.00
N LYS A 103 -16.60 -12.93 3.32
CA LYS A 103 -15.35 -13.72 3.38
C LYS A 103 -14.54 -13.63 2.08
N THR A 104 -15.22 -13.47 0.94
CA THR A 104 -14.60 -13.51 -0.38
C THR A 104 -15.04 -12.34 -1.25
N LEU A 105 -14.05 -11.69 -1.86
CA LEU A 105 -14.22 -10.62 -2.85
C LEU A 105 -13.71 -11.11 -4.20
N LEU A 106 -14.54 -11.09 -5.23
CA LEU A 106 -14.15 -11.32 -6.61
C LEU A 106 -13.91 -9.97 -7.31
N LEU A 107 -12.69 -9.78 -7.79
CA LEU A 107 -12.26 -8.59 -8.50
C LEU A 107 -11.86 -8.96 -9.92
N PRO A 108 -12.73 -8.79 -10.93
CA PRO A 108 -12.40 -8.97 -12.34
C PRO A 108 -11.51 -7.81 -12.80
N ILE A 109 -10.23 -8.07 -13.06
CA ILE A 109 -9.28 -7.01 -13.40
C ILE A 109 -9.28 -6.62 -14.88
N ASN A 110 -9.84 -7.45 -15.76
CA ASN A 110 -9.90 -7.14 -17.20
C ASN A 110 -10.63 -5.83 -17.50
N GLN A 111 -11.61 -5.46 -16.68
CA GLN A 111 -12.37 -4.21 -16.82
C GLN A 111 -11.54 -2.93 -16.66
N PHE A 112 -10.32 -3.03 -16.14
CA PHE A 112 -9.41 -1.91 -15.91
C PHE A 112 -8.21 -1.91 -16.87
N ILE A 113 -8.03 -2.97 -17.65
CA ILE A 113 -6.87 -3.10 -18.56
C ILE A 113 -7.13 -2.29 -19.84
N ASN A 114 -6.15 -1.47 -20.20
CA ASN A 114 -6.19 -0.66 -21.42
C ASN A 114 -4.77 -0.44 -21.97
N ALA A 115 -4.61 0.42 -22.98
CA ALA A 115 -3.31 0.69 -23.61
C ALA A 115 -2.26 1.24 -22.65
N SER A 116 -2.67 1.98 -21.61
CA SER A 116 -1.79 2.59 -20.62
C SER A 116 -1.65 1.77 -19.34
N LEU A 117 -2.56 0.84 -19.08
CA LEU A 117 -2.62 -0.01 -17.90
C LEU A 117 -2.51 -1.47 -18.28
N SER A 118 -1.30 -2.03 -18.27
CA SER A 118 -1.05 -3.45 -18.49
C SER A 118 -1.69 -4.32 -17.40
N SER A 119 -1.84 -5.62 -17.65
CA SER A 119 -2.32 -6.59 -16.67
C SER A 119 -1.45 -6.63 -15.40
N HIS A 120 -0.13 -6.41 -15.56
CA HIS A 120 0.80 -6.22 -14.45
C HIS A 120 0.43 -5.01 -13.59
N ALA A 121 0.32 -3.83 -14.21
CA ALA A 121 0.00 -2.58 -13.51
C ALA A 121 -1.36 -2.66 -12.81
N VAL A 122 -2.39 -3.17 -13.50
CA VAL A 122 -3.73 -3.32 -12.90
C VAL A 122 -3.70 -4.25 -11.69
N ALA A 123 -3.00 -5.38 -11.77
CA ALA A 123 -2.87 -6.30 -10.65
C ALA A 123 -2.09 -5.67 -9.48
N GLU A 124 -1.00 -4.94 -9.76
CA GLU A 124 -0.21 -4.23 -8.77
C GLU A 124 -1.04 -3.19 -8.03
N TYR A 125 -1.67 -2.25 -8.76
CA TYR A 125 -2.46 -1.17 -8.15
C TYR A 125 -3.68 -1.71 -7.40
N SER A 126 -4.32 -2.78 -7.90
CA SER A 126 -5.41 -3.45 -7.19
C SER A 126 -4.97 -3.97 -5.82
N VAL A 127 -3.83 -4.66 -5.77
CA VAL A 127 -3.28 -5.18 -4.50
C VAL A 127 -2.86 -4.05 -3.58
N ARG A 128 -2.21 -3.02 -4.10
CA ARG A 128 -1.79 -1.85 -3.32
C ARG A 128 -2.99 -1.18 -2.66
N GLY A 129 -4.01 -0.82 -3.42
CA GLY A 129 -5.19 -0.14 -2.89
C GLY A 129 -5.95 -0.97 -1.85
N LEU A 130 -6.12 -2.28 -2.06
CA LEU A 130 -6.78 -3.18 -1.10
C LEU A 130 -5.99 -3.31 0.21
N ILE A 131 -4.65 -3.42 0.15
CA ILE A 131 -3.82 -3.52 1.35
C ILE A 131 -3.79 -2.17 2.07
N ASP A 132 -3.67 -1.06 1.34
CA ASP A 132 -3.65 0.28 1.90
C ASP A 132 -4.92 0.60 2.68
N ALA A 133 -6.08 0.36 2.07
CA ALA A 133 -7.36 0.55 2.73
C ALA A 133 -7.55 -0.34 3.98
N SER A 134 -6.86 -1.48 4.05
CA SER A 134 -6.92 -2.40 5.20
C SER A 134 -5.96 -2.04 6.33
N TYR A 135 -5.15 -0.99 6.17
CA TYR A 135 -4.19 -0.56 7.18
C TYR A 135 -4.90 -0.04 8.44
N VAL A 136 -4.47 -0.50 9.59
CA VAL A 136 -5.03 -0.14 10.90
C VAL A 136 -3.92 -0.01 11.94
N ILE A 137 -3.95 1.07 12.71
CA ILE A 137 -3.04 1.29 13.82
C ILE A 137 -3.69 0.78 15.11
N ASN A 138 -3.24 -0.36 15.59
CA ASN A 138 -3.73 -0.96 16.84
C ASN A 138 -2.61 -1.18 17.86
N SER A 139 -1.34 -0.99 17.47
CA SER A 139 -0.16 -1.41 18.25
C SER A 139 -0.09 -0.85 19.67
N LEU A 140 -0.67 0.34 19.90
CA LEU A 140 -0.67 1.01 21.19
C LEU A 140 -2.09 1.19 21.77
N LYS A 141 -3.11 0.62 21.15
CA LYS A 141 -4.49 0.72 21.61
C LYS A 141 -4.83 -0.47 22.51
N THR A 142 -5.22 -0.18 23.75
CA THR A 142 -5.76 -1.16 24.69
C THR A 142 -7.28 -1.30 24.58
N LEU A 143 -7.95 -0.20 24.24
CA LEU A 143 -9.40 -0.11 24.03
C LEU A 143 -9.69 0.33 22.58
N ASN A 144 -10.89 0.06 22.10
CA ASN A 144 -11.38 0.49 20.79
C ASN A 144 -10.47 0.06 19.63
N GLN A 145 -9.91 -1.15 19.72
CA GLN A 145 -9.16 -1.72 18.62
C GLN A 145 -10.06 -1.93 17.40
N VAL A 146 -9.63 -1.43 16.26
CA VAL A 146 -10.34 -1.65 15.00
C VAL A 146 -10.11 -3.09 14.54
N LYS A 147 -11.17 -3.88 14.42
CA LYS A 147 -11.08 -5.23 13.85
C LYS A 147 -10.75 -5.10 12.36
N ARG A 148 -9.65 -5.73 11.95
CA ARG A 148 -9.34 -5.86 10.51
C ARG A 148 -10.40 -6.74 9.86
N ASN A 149 -11.03 -6.26 8.82
CA ASN A 149 -11.86 -7.12 7.98
C ASN A 149 -10.94 -8.03 7.16
N ILE A 150 -10.78 -9.27 7.59
CA ILE A 150 -9.92 -10.26 6.92
C ILE A 150 -10.79 -10.99 5.91
N PHE A 151 -10.61 -10.68 4.65
CA PHE A 151 -11.25 -11.37 3.54
C PHE A 151 -10.21 -11.91 2.55
N GLN A 152 -10.64 -12.87 1.77
CA GLN A 152 -9.87 -13.39 0.65
C GLN A 152 -10.26 -12.65 -0.61
N THR A 153 -9.29 -12.12 -1.33
CA THR A 153 -9.51 -11.54 -2.66
C THR A 153 -9.21 -12.58 -3.72
N ILE A 154 -10.16 -12.77 -4.63
CA ILE A 154 -10.02 -13.54 -5.85
C ILE A 154 -9.84 -12.55 -6.99
N ILE A 155 -8.63 -12.41 -7.51
CA ILE A 155 -8.37 -11.67 -8.74
C ILE A 155 -8.75 -12.56 -9.90
N HIS A 156 -9.73 -12.14 -10.69
CA HIS A 156 -10.11 -12.83 -11.90
C HIS A 156 -9.45 -12.19 -13.11
N TYR A 157 -8.80 -13.03 -13.92
CA TYR A 157 -8.14 -12.61 -15.16
C TYR A 157 -8.42 -13.59 -16.28
N SER A 158 -8.91 -13.11 -17.42
CA SER A 158 -9.26 -13.92 -18.60
C SER A 158 -8.35 -13.66 -19.81
N GLY A 159 -7.16 -13.09 -19.59
CA GLY A 159 -6.17 -12.86 -20.65
C GLY A 159 -5.12 -13.98 -20.73
N SER A 160 -4.23 -13.88 -21.71
CA SER A 160 -3.20 -14.90 -22.00
C SER A 160 -1.97 -14.81 -21.10
N ASP A 161 -1.60 -13.63 -20.59
CA ASP A 161 -0.35 -13.43 -19.83
C ASP A 161 -0.57 -13.42 -18.32
N LEU A 162 -0.82 -14.61 -17.77
CA LEU A 162 -1.01 -14.80 -16.32
C LEU A 162 0.26 -14.45 -15.51
N ASN A 163 1.45 -14.54 -16.11
CA ASN A 163 2.70 -14.23 -15.43
C ASN A 163 2.82 -12.74 -15.09
N GLN A 164 2.34 -11.86 -15.97
CA GLN A 164 2.26 -10.44 -15.69
C GLN A 164 1.38 -10.15 -14.46
N VAL A 165 0.23 -10.80 -14.37
CA VAL A 165 -0.67 -10.65 -13.21
C VAL A 165 0.00 -11.14 -11.92
N LYS A 166 0.64 -12.33 -11.95
CA LYS A 166 1.37 -12.87 -10.78
C LYS A 166 2.49 -11.93 -10.34
N THR A 167 3.23 -11.37 -11.29
CA THR A 167 4.30 -10.41 -11.02
C THR A 167 3.74 -9.13 -10.44
N GLY A 168 2.67 -8.56 -11.00
CA GLY A 168 2.00 -7.38 -10.46
C GLY A 168 1.52 -7.57 -9.02
N ILE A 169 0.93 -8.72 -8.70
CA ILE A 169 0.53 -9.05 -7.32
C ILE A 169 1.74 -9.09 -6.38
N LYS A 170 2.85 -9.68 -6.80
CA LYS A 170 4.10 -9.72 -6.04
C LYS A 170 4.62 -8.31 -5.76
N TYR A 171 4.65 -7.46 -6.77
CA TYR A 171 5.07 -6.05 -6.64
C TYR A 171 4.14 -5.27 -5.72
N GLY A 172 2.82 -5.36 -5.92
CA GLY A 172 1.86 -4.69 -5.06
C GLY A 172 1.98 -5.06 -3.58
N LYS A 173 2.18 -6.34 -3.28
CA LYS A 173 2.44 -6.80 -1.90
C LYS A 173 3.72 -6.21 -1.33
N ALA A 174 4.83 -6.30 -2.05
CA ALA A 174 6.13 -5.82 -1.58
C ALA A 174 6.13 -4.30 -1.34
N VAL A 175 5.54 -3.52 -2.25
CA VAL A 175 5.40 -2.06 -2.09
C VAL A 175 4.60 -1.74 -0.83
N MET A 176 3.49 -2.45 -0.59
CA MET A 176 2.67 -2.18 0.58
C MET A 176 3.23 -2.71 1.90
N GLU A 177 4.07 -3.73 1.87
CA GLU A 177 4.84 -4.15 3.05
C GLU A 177 5.84 -3.06 3.46
N GLY A 178 6.51 -2.43 2.50
CA GLY A 178 7.36 -1.26 2.74
C GLY A 178 6.56 -0.05 3.21
N GLY A 179 5.47 0.29 2.52
CA GLY A 179 4.59 1.39 2.86
C GLY A 179 3.96 1.25 4.25
N ASN A 180 3.54 0.05 4.62
CA ASN A 180 3.00 -0.21 5.95
C ASN A 180 4.07 -0.08 7.03
N LEU A 181 5.31 -0.53 6.78
CA LEU A 181 6.43 -0.29 7.71
C LEU A 181 6.70 1.21 7.89
N THR A 182 6.68 2.00 6.81
CA THR A 182 6.79 3.47 6.88
C THR A 182 5.71 4.06 7.80
N LYS A 183 4.45 3.65 7.59
CA LYS A 183 3.31 4.12 8.40
C LYS A 183 3.43 3.66 9.85
N ASP A 184 3.83 2.41 10.09
CA ASP A 184 4.03 1.89 11.45
C ASP A 184 5.07 2.71 12.20
N LEU A 185 6.21 3.01 11.57
CA LEU A 185 7.27 3.83 12.18
C LEU A 185 6.81 5.25 12.45
N GLY A 186 6.18 5.92 11.48
CA GLY A 186 5.70 7.29 11.63
C GLY A 186 4.58 7.44 12.68
N ASN A 187 3.78 6.40 12.88
CA ASN A 187 2.68 6.43 13.84
C ASN A 187 3.10 6.10 15.30
N LEU A 188 4.31 5.61 15.51
CA LEU A 188 4.82 5.39 16.85
C LEU A 188 5.16 6.73 17.54
N PRO A 189 4.90 6.87 18.83
CA PRO A 189 5.33 8.03 19.59
C PRO A 189 6.87 8.03 19.76
N PRO A 190 7.51 9.21 19.93
CA PRO A 190 8.95 9.37 19.89
C PRO A 190 9.70 8.70 21.07
N ASN A 191 9.00 8.44 22.18
CA ASN A 191 9.54 7.66 23.30
C ASN A 191 9.67 6.16 22.99
N ILE A 192 9.05 5.68 21.90
CA ILE A 192 9.19 4.31 21.38
C ILE A 192 10.05 4.34 20.11
N CYS A 193 9.70 5.19 19.13
CA CYS A 193 10.46 5.32 17.88
C CYS A 193 11.70 6.21 18.08
N THR A 194 12.62 5.76 18.92
CA THR A 194 13.91 6.41 19.19
C THR A 194 14.94 6.12 18.10
N PRO A 195 16.08 6.83 18.02
CA PRO A 195 17.17 6.49 17.09
C PRO A 195 17.64 5.03 17.24
N LYS A 196 17.68 4.52 18.46
CA LYS A 196 18.02 3.12 18.76
C LYS A 196 16.97 2.15 18.20
N TYR A 197 15.69 2.52 18.24
CA TYR A 197 14.61 1.71 17.68
C TYR A 197 14.73 1.62 16.16
N LEU A 198 14.94 2.75 15.46
CA LEU A 198 15.16 2.76 14.00
C LEU A 198 16.37 1.90 13.60
N ALA A 199 17.47 2.00 14.35
CA ALA A 199 18.65 1.16 14.17
C ALA A 199 18.33 -0.34 14.33
N SER A 200 17.48 -0.68 15.30
CA SER A 200 17.04 -2.08 15.49
C SER A 200 16.19 -2.60 14.33
N VAL A 201 15.33 -1.74 13.77
CA VAL A 201 14.53 -2.08 12.57
C VAL A 201 15.43 -2.30 11.37
N ALA A 202 16.39 -1.41 11.13
CA ALA A 202 17.39 -1.57 10.06
C ALA A 202 18.17 -2.89 10.22
N THR A 203 18.59 -3.23 11.43
CA THR A 203 19.27 -4.50 11.74
C THR A 203 18.40 -5.73 11.41
N LYS A 204 17.09 -5.67 11.74
CA LYS A 204 16.15 -6.75 11.42
C LYS A 204 16.02 -6.94 9.90
N LEU A 205 15.87 -5.85 9.15
CA LEU A 205 15.84 -5.90 7.68
C LEU A 205 17.14 -6.44 7.11
N GLY A 206 18.29 -6.05 7.69
CA GLY A 206 19.59 -6.57 7.30
C GLY A 206 19.66 -8.10 7.40
N LYS A 207 19.15 -8.67 8.50
CA LYS A 207 19.08 -10.13 8.70
C LYS A 207 18.09 -10.79 7.73
N GLU A 208 16.91 -10.20 7.55
CA GLU A 208 15.83 -10.76 6.71
C GLU A 208 16.20 -10.80 5.23
N TYR A 209 16.78 -9.70 4.72
CA TYR A 209 17.06 -9.53 3.28
C TYR A 209 18.54 -9.62 2.93
N LYS A 210 19.41 -9.96 3.91
CA LYS A 210 20.87 -10.05 3.72
C LYS A 210 21.49 -8.73 3.27
N PHE A 211 21.00 -7.60 3.80
CA PHE A 211 21.64 -6.31 3.60
C PHE A 211 22.88 -6.17 4.49
N LYS A 212 23.87 -5.43 4.01
CA LYS A 212 24.96 -4.98 4.87
C LYS A 212 24.48 -3.75 5.62
N VAL A 213 24.34 -3.85 6.95
CA VAL A 213 23.90 -2.75 7.81
C VAL A 213 25.06 -2.31 8.68
N SER A 214 25.30 -1.00 8.70
CA SER A 214 26.26 -0.38 9.62
C SER A 214 25.54 0.66 10.47
N ILE A 215 25.77 0.60 11.79
CA ILE A 215 25.19 1.54 12.75
C ILE A 215 26.33 2.21 13.48
N PHE A 216 26.40 3.54 13.38
CA PHE A 216 27.40 4.32 14.10
C PHE A 216 26.70 4.91 15.33
N ASP A 217 27.28 4.61 16.49
CA ASP A 217 26.92 5.20 17.76
C ASP A 217 27.54 6.61 17.92
N GLN A 218 27.24 7.27 19.00
CA GLN A 218 27.72 8.63 19.26
C GLN A 218 29.25 8.70 19.22
N LYS A 219 29.98 7.75 19.84
CA LYS A 219 31.45 7.74 19.87
C LYS A 219 32.04 7.66 18.47
N LYS A 220 31.48 6.83 17.61
CA LYS A 220 31.94 6.71 16.23
C LYS A 220 31.63 7.95 15.39
N ILE A 221 30.47 8.57 15.62
CA ILE A 221 30.05 9.83 14.98
C ILE A 221 31.01 10.98 15.40
N GLU A 222 31.38 11.05 16.67
CA GLU A 222 32.37 12.01 17.22
C GLU A 222 33.75 11.81 16.57
N LYS A 223 34.22 10.56 16.50
CA LYS A 223 35.48 10.21 15.83
C LYS A 223 35.52 10.62 14.36
N LEU A 224 34.38 10.57 13.70
CA LEU A 224 34.22 11.02 12.29
C LEU A 224 34.05 12.53 12.18
N LYS A 225 34.07 13.28 13.28
CA LYS A 225 33.92 14.74 13.34
C LYS A 225 32.64 15.26 12.66
N MET A 226 31.54 14.51 12.77
CA MET A 226 30.24 14.90 12.20
C MET A 226 29.54 15.94 13.10
N GLY A 227 30.12 17.15 13.18
CA GLY A 227 29.74 18.19 14.13
C GLY A 227 28.28 18.65 14.01
N SER A 228 27.80 18.88 12.79
CA SER A 228 26.38 19.28 12.55
C SER A 228 25.41 18.20 13.03
N PHE A 229 25.73 16.92 12.78
CA PHE A 229 24.90 15.81 13.23
C PHE A 229 24.84 15.73 14.76
N LEU A 230 25.98 15.91 15.44
CA LEU A 230 26.07 15.91 16.88
C LEU A 230 25.38 17.13 17.51
N ALA A 231 25.44 18.30 16.86
CA ALA A 231 24.80 19.51 17.36
C ALA A 231 23.29 19.35 17.51
N VAL A 232 22.63 18.67 16.55
CA VAL A 232 21.19 18.39 16.61
C VAL A 232 20.84 17.44 17.77
N ALA A 233 21.68 16.47 18.06
CA ALA A 233 21.44 15.48 19.11
C ALA A 233 21.82 15.95 20.52
N LYS A 234 22.58 17.06 20.65
CA LYS A 234 23.22 17.48 21.90
C LYS A 234 22.24 17.72 23.04
N GLY A 235 21.03 18.16 22.76
CA GLY A 235 19.98 18.40 23.76
C GLY A 235 19.18 17.16 24.16
N SER A 236 19.40 16.03 23.52
CA SER A 236 18.63 14.81 23.77
C SER A 236 19.34 13.88 24.77
N ARG A 237 18.54 13.14 25.54
CA ARG A 237 19.03 12.01 26.34
C ARG A 237 19.22 10.75 25.49
N GLU A 238 18.54 10.66 24.35
CA GLU A 238 18.66 9.57 23.40
C GLU A 238 19.90 9.79 22.53
N GLU A 239 20.81 8.82 22.55
CA GLU A 239 22.01 8.89 21.72
C GLU A 239 21.69 8.85 20.23
N PRO A 240 22.35 9.68 19.40
CA PRO A 240 22.18 9.63 17.96
C PRO A 240 22.64 8.31 17.35
N ARG A 241 22.06 7.95 16.22
CA ARG A 241 22.49 6.81 15.40
C ARG A 241 22.60 7.25 13.95
N PHE A 242 23.76 7.00 13.33
CA PHE A 242 23.90 7.11 11.88
C PHE A 242 23.81 5.70 11.29
N ILE A 243 22.80 5.48 10.45
CA ILE A 243 22.41 4.14 9.97
C ILE A 243 22.67 4.07 8.48
N THR A 244 23.39 3.05 8.02
CA THR A 244 23.49 2.74 6.59
C THR A 244 22.99 1.33 6.30
N ILE A 245 22.24 1.18 5.20
CA ILE A 245 21.73 -0.09 4.71
C ILE A 245 22.16 -0.23 3.24
N GLU A 246 22.97 -1.23 2.92
CA GLU A 246 23.49 -1.46 1.59
C GLU A 246 22.86 -2.70 0.96
N HIS A 247 22.31 -2.54 -0.24
CA HIS A 247 21.83 -3.60 -1.12
C HIS A 247 22.67 -3.61 -2.39
N ASN A 248 23.48 -4.64 -2.58
CA ASN A 248 24.46 -4.73 -3.66
C ASN A 248 24.10 -5.92 -4.56
N LYS A 249 23.07 -5.78 -5.40
CA LYS A 249 22.59 -6.82 -6.34
C LYS A 249 22.65 -6.38 -7.80
N GLY A 250 23.01 -5.13 -8.06
CA GLY A 250 23.24 -4.62 -9.40
C GLY A 250 24.65 -4.97 -9.91
N PRO A 251 24.97 -4.59 -11.15
CA PRO A 251 26.29 -4.76 -11.73
C PRO A 251 27.38 -4.09 -10.87
N LYS A 252 28.54 -4.74 -10.74
CA LYS A 252 29.64 -4.26 -9.88
C LYS A 252 30.20 -2.87 -10.28
N ASN A 253 30.13 -2.55 -11.56
CA ASN A 253 30.59 -1.26 -12.12
C ASN A 253 29.54 -0.15 -12.06
N GLN A 254 28.32 -0.46 -11.64
CA GLN A 254 27.24 0.54 -11.52
C GLN A 254 27.34 1.26 -10.19
N LYS A 255 27.34 2.60 -10.24
CA LYS A 255 27.26 3.43 -9.03
C LYS A 255 25.95 3.17 -8.29
N PRO A 256 25.96 3.15 -6.94
CA PRO A 256 24.74 2.95 -6.18
C PRO A 256 23.82 4.18 -6.25
N ILE A 257 22.52 3.92 -6.16
CA ILE A 257 21.51 4.94 -5.85
C ILE A 257 21.59 5.18 -4.35
N VAL A 258 21.77 6.44 -3.95
CA VAL A 258 21.83 6.81 -2.52
C VAL A 258 20.50 7.43 -2.12
N LEU A 259 19.88 6.85 -1.09
CA LEU A 259 18.65 7.36 -0.47
C LEU A 259 18.99 7.94 0.89
N VAL A 260 18.68 9.22 1.09
CA VAL A 260 18.96 9.93 2.35
C VAL A 260 17.63 10.28 3.02
N GLY A 261 17.45 9.84 4.27
CA GLY A 261 16.22 10.05 5.04
C GLY A 261 16.47 10.84 6.33
N LYS A 262 15.82 12.00 6.48
CA LYS A 262 15.80 12.75 7.75
C LYS A 262 15.17 11.88 8.83
N GLY A 263 15.89 11.69 9.95
CA GLY A 263 15.50 10.81 11.05
C GLY A 263 15.44 11.51 12.41
N ILE A 264 14.95 12.74 12.46
CA ILE A 264 14.73 13.44 13.73
C ILE A 264 13.50 12.85 14.41
N THR A 265 13.69 12.05 15.45
CA THR A 265 12.60 11.29 16.07
C THR A 265 11.56 12.16 16.79
N PHE A 266 11.94 13.36 17.22
CA PHE A 266 11.04 14.42 17.66
C PHE A 266 11.74 15.77 17.61
N ASP A 267 11.18 16.76 16.92
CA ASP A 267 11.74 18.10 16.82
C ASP A 267 10.96 19.11 17.68
N ALA A 268 11.45 19.35 18.90
CA ALA A 268 10.89 20.38 19.77
C ALA A 268 11.38 21.80 19.46
N GLY A 269 12.33 21.95 18.51
CA GLY A 269 12.96 23.24 18.18
C GLY A 269 14.23 23.57 18.96
N GLY A 270 14.50 22.89 20.07
CA GLY A 270 15.68 23.14 20.92
C GLY A 270 15.57 24.45 21.72
N ILE A 271 16.64 25.29 21.72
CA ILE A 271 16.66 26.59 22.40
C ILE A 271 15.54 27.50 21.86
N SER A 272 15.32 27.52 20.54
CA SER A 272 14.17 28.15 19.92
C SER A 272 13.01 27.17 19.88
N ILE A 273 12.35 26.98 21.03
CA ILE A 273 11.27 26.00 21.19
C ILE A 273 10.09 26.33 20.28
N LYS A 274 9.52 25.32 19.64
CA LYS A 274 8.33 25.48 18.81
C LYS A 274 7.10 25.84 19.66
N PRO A 275 6.08 26.54 19.07
CA PRO A 275 4.79 26.69 19.71
C PRO A 275 4.18 25.34 20.10
N SER A 276 3.42 25.30 21.19
CA SER A 276 2.76 24.06 21.66
C SER A 276 1.70 23.53 20.70
N ALA A 277 1.05 24.43 19.94
CA ALA A 277 0.11 24.05 18.92
C ALA A 277 0.79 23.18 17.84
N ASP A 278 0.23 22.01 17.59
CA ASP A 278 0.69 21.03 16.59
C ASP A 278 2.12 20.50 16.81
N MET A 279 2.76 20.79 17.96
CA MET A 279 4.11 20.27 18.23
C MET A 279 4.14 18.73 18.32
N ASP A 280 3.05 18.10 18.72
CA ASP A 280 2.93 16.63 18.76
C ASP A 280 3.05 15.98 17.38
N GLU A 281 2.75 16.72 16.28
CA GLU A 281 2.99 16.26 14.91
C GLU A 281 4.49 16.13 14.58
N MET A 282 5.36 16.74 15.35
CA MET A 282 6.82 16.60 15.19
C MET A 282 7.33 15.18 15.49
N LYS A 283 6.48 14.26 15.91
CA LYS A 283 6.75 12.81 15.88
C LYS A 283 7.00 12.30 14.45
N TYR A 284 6.47 13.00 13.43
CA TYR A 284 6.64 12.65 12.02
C TYR A 284 7.92 13.21 11.40
N ASP A 285 8.73 13.95 12.16
CA ASP A 285 9.98 14.56 11.65
C ASP A 285 11.06 13.53 11.28
N MET A 286 10.82 12.28 11.58
CA MET A 286 11.57 11.10 11.14
C MET A 286 10.95 10.42 9.90
N GLY A 287 9.94 11.02 9.27
CA GLY A 287 9.23 10.44 8.14
C GLY A 287 10.12 10.13 6.93
N GLY A 288 11.19 10.93 6.73
CA GLY A 288 12.19 10.66 5.70
C GLY A 288 12.92 9.33 5.94
N ALA A 289 13.43 9.11 7.16
CA ALA A 289 14.10 7.86 7.54
C ALA A 289 13.12 6.66 7.47
N ALA A 290 11.88 6.84 7.94
CA ALA A 290 10.84 5.82 7.85
C ALA A 290 10.56 5.41 6.39
N SER A 291 10.48 6.41 5.48
CA SER A 291 10.27 6.18 4.05
C SER A 291 11.43 5.41 3.43
N VAL A 292 12.66 5.81 3.73
CA VAL A 292 13.87 5.12 3.22
C VAL A 292 13.93 3.68 3.74
N ILE A 293 13.65 3.44 5.02
CA ILE A 293 13.57 2.09 5.60
C ILE A 293 12.47 1.26 4.91
N GLY A 294 11.30 1.86 4.65
CA GLY A 294 10.20 1.20 3.93
C GLY A 294 10.58 0.85 2.49
N VAL A 295 11.26 1.76 1.79
CA VAL A 295 11.80 1.49 0.44
C VAL A 295 12.77 0.31 0.48
N MET A 296 13.69 0.26 1.44
CA MET A 296 14.64 -0.86 1.57
C MET A 296 13.91 -2.18 1.81
N LYS A 297 12.83 -2.20 2.60
CA LYS A 297 11.99 -3.40 2.75
C LYS A 297 11.42 -3.86 1.41
N THR A 298 10.88 -2.94 0.60
CA THR A 298 10.37 -3.24 -0.75
C THR A 298 11.47 -3.80 -1.66
N VAL A 299 12.63 -3.15 -1.67
CA VAL A 299 13.82 -3.57 -2.43
C VAL A 299 14.23 -5.00 -2.08
N GLY A 300 14.27 -5.30 -0.78
CA GLY A 300 14.60 -6.63 -0.28
C GLY A 300 13.58 -7.69 -0.66
N ALA A 301 12.28 -7.40 -0.46
CA ALA A 301 11.18 -8.30 -0.77
C ALA A 301 11.12 -8.66 -2.28
N LEU A 302 11.46 -7.71 -3.15
CA LEU A 302 11.54 -7.91 -4.59
C LEU A 302 12.91 -8.45 -5.05
N ASN A 303 13.93 -8.37 -4.19
CA ASN A 303 15.32 -8.67 -4.52
C ASN A 303 15.75 -7.97 -5.82
N LEU A 304 15.55 -6.65 -5.88
CA LEU A 304 15.79 -5.87 -7.10
C LEU A 304 17.28 -5.95 -7.54
N PRO A 305 17.57 -6.06 -8.84
CA PRO A 305 18.93 -6.11 -9.35
C PRO A 305 19.57 -4.72 -9.43
N LEU A 306 19.67 -4.04 -8.28
CA LEU A 306 20.16 -2.68 -8.15
C LEU A 306 21.22 -2.59 -7.05
N ASN A 307 22.07 -1.57 -7.12
CA ASN A 307 22.95 -1.17 -6.03
C ASN A 307 22.32 0.05 -5.34
N ILE A 308 21.97 -0.09 -4.07
CA ILE A 308 21.30 0.94 -3.29
C ILE A 308 21.99 1.09 -1.94
N ILE A 309 22.25 2.33 -1.53
CA ILE A 309 22.69 2.70 -0.20
C ILE A 309 21.63 3.61 0.42
N ALA A 310 21.07 3.18 1.52
CA ALA A 310 20.16 3.99 2.33
C ALA A 310 20.89 4.55 3.55
N ILE A 311 20.66 5.83 3.84
CA ILE A 311 21.27 6.57 4.94
C ILE A 311 20.19 7.26 5.75
#